data_0592c8a9cd42726e5c0c6b8d0a7e0d57
#
_entry.id   0592c8a9cd42726e5c0c6b8d0a7e0d57
#
_cell.length_a   1.000
_cell.length_b   1.000
_cell.length_c   1.000
_cell.angle_alpha   90.00
_cell.angle_beta   90.00
_cell.angle_gamma   90.00
#
_symmetry.space_group_name_H-M   'P 1'
#
loop_
_entity.id
_entity.type
_entity.pdbx_description
1 polymer ?
#
loop_
_entity_poly.entity_id
_entity_poly.type
_entity_poly.pdbx_seq_one_letter_code
_entity_poly.pdbx_strand_id
1 'polypeptide(L)'
;MTTLPPALEIRDLHKSYGALEVLNGVSFAAKPGDVVSLIGSSGSGKSTLLRCTNLLEYSQSGDVLFEGEAIDWKGEGHTRQPANAAQVTRIRTNLSMVFQQFNLWSHLSVLRNVMEAPVTVLKRDPGEVEEQARAYLSKVGLGDKCDAWPSELSGGQQQRAAIARALCMEPRALLLDEPTSALDPELEQEVVRVIQDLAREGRTMVIVTHDMKLARDVSDHVIFLHQGLIEEEGAPDTLFGAPKSERLRQFLSAVAA
;
A
#
# COMPACT_ATOMS: atom_id res chain seq x y z
N MET A 1 -26.85 5.58 14.63
CA MET A 1 -25.43 5.24 14.70
C MET A 1 -24.75 5.92 13.54
N THR A 2 -23.94 6.93 13.80
CA THR A 2 -23.13 7.60 12.75
C THR A 2 -22.07 6.58 12.33
N THR A 3 -22.18 6.06 11.12
CA THR A 3 -21.11 5.20 10.54
C THR A 3 -19.88 6.08 10.35
N LEU A 4 -18.74 5.65 10.87
CA LEU A 4 -17.46 6.31 10.62
C LEU A 4 -17.20 6.33 9.10
N PRO A 5 -16.64 7.44 8.57
CA PRO A 5 -16.26 7.48 7.16
C PRO A 5 -15.20 6.39 6.86
N PRO A 6 -15.11 5.91 5.62
CA PRO A 6 -14.01 5.06 5.19
C PRO A 6 -12.66 5.70 5.52
N ALA A 7 -11.66 4.90 5.88
CA ALA A 7 -10.30 5.37 6.07
C ALA A 7 -9.72 5.87 4.74
N LEU A 8 -10.10 5.21 3.66
CA LEU A 8 -9.73 5.56 2.29
C LEU A 8 -10.91 5.29 1.36
N GLU A 9 -11.20 6.24 0.47
CA GLU A 9 -12.23 6.09 -0.56
C GLU A 9 -11.73 6.67 -1.88
N ILE A 10 -11.90 5.92 -2.94
CA ILE A 10 -11.59 6.29 -4.33
C ILE A 10 -12.91 6.37 -5.07
N ARG A 11 -13.15 7.47 -5.80
CA ARG A 11 -14.38 7.70 -6.56
C ARG A 11 -14.04 8.04 -8.00
N ASP A 12 -14.50 7.21 -8.92
CA ASP A 12 -14.45 7.42 -10.37
C ASP A 12 -13.09 7.91 -10.88
N LEU A 13 -12.01 7.22 -10.44
CA LEU A 13 -10.63 7.66 -10.69
C LEU A 13 -10.20 7.34 -12.12
N HIS A 14 -9.78 8.37 -12.86
CA HIS A 14 -9.24 8.22 -14.22
C HIS A 14 -7.79 8.66 -14.30
N LYS A 15 -6.96 7.86 -14.96
CA LYS A 15 -5.54 8.16 -15.17
C LYS A 15 -5.10 7.72 -16.55
N SER A 16 -4.45 8.64 -17.26
CA SER A 16 -3.80 8.33 -18.54
C SER A 16 -2.38 8.88 -18.62
N TYR A 17 -1.56 8.23 -19.45
CA TYR A 17 -0.22 8.67 -19.85
C TYR A 17 -0.22 8.89 -21.37
N GLY A 18 -0.31 10.15 -21.77
CA GLY A 18 -0.55 10.50 -23.17
C GLY A 18 -1.88 9.92 -23.65
N ALA A 19 -1.87 9.09 -24.67
CA ALA A 19 -3.07 8.40 -25.22
C ALA A 19 -3.42 7.09 -24.51
N LEU A 20 -2.56 6.59 -23.62
CA LEU A 20 -2.78 5.33 -22.92
C LEU A 20 -3.62 5.59 -21.66
N GLU A 21 -4.87 5.15 -21.65
CA GLU A 21 -5.72 5.15 -20.48
C GLU A 21 -5.36 3.94 -19.60
N VAL A 22 -4.96 4.20 -18.35
CA VAL A 22 -4.48 3.19 -17.39
C VAL A 22 -5.49 2.93 -16.28
N LEU A 23 -6.26 3.95 -15.88
CA LEU A 23 -7.40 3.82 -14.96
C LEU A 23 -8.61 4.47 -15.60
N ASN A 24 -9.73 3.78 -15.59
CA ASN A 24 -10.95 4.17 -16.29
C ASN A 24 -12.18 4.06 -15.37
N GLY A 25 -12.31 5.03 -14.44
CA GLY A 25 -13.46 5.11 -13.54
C GLY A 25 -13.39 4.13 -12.36
N VAL A 26 -12.20 3.91 -11.79
CA VAL A 26 -12.01 3.01 -10.64
C VAL A 26 -12.59 3.62 -9.37
N SER A 27 -13.45 2.86 -8.65
CA SER A 27 -14.06 3.28 -7.38
C SER A 27 -14.03 2.14 -6.38
N PHE A 28 -13.51 2.39 -5.18
CA PHE A 28 -13.57 1.46 -4.05
C PHE A 28 -13.40 2.19 -2.72
N ALA A 29 -13.67 1.51 -1.60
CA ALA A 29 -13.46 2.06 -0.27
C ALA A 29 -12.88 1.00 0.66
N ALA A 30 -11.99 1.44 1.58
CA ALA A 30 -11.49 0.66 2.70
C ALA A 30 -11.94 1.32 4.01
N LYS A 31 -12.67 0.59 4.86
CA LYS A 31 -13.06 1.05 6.19
C LYS A 31 -11.87 0.94 7.16
N PRO A 32 -11.91 1.63 8.30
CA PRO A 32 -10.91 1.40 9.34
C PRO A 32 -10.85 -0.08 9.73
N GLY A 33 -9.65 -0.67 9.65
CA GLY A 33 -9.39 -2.07 9.92
C GLY A 33 -9.51 -3.02 8.73
N ASP A 34 -10.08 -2.59 7.60
CA ASP A 34 -10.20 -3.44 6.41
C ASP A 34 -8.84 -3.64 5.72
N VAL A 35 -8.63 -4.84 5.21
CA VAL A 35 -7.57 -5.18 4.26
C VAL A 35 -8.18 -5.39 2.88
N VAL A 36 -7.81 -4.53 1.93
CA VAL A 36 -8.25 -4.60 0.52
C VAL A 36 -7.09 -5.05 -0.34
N SER A 37 -7.21 -6.17 -1.05
CA SER A 37 -6.21 -6.61 -2.02
C SER A 37 -6.60 -6.27 -3.44
N LEU A 38 -5.66 -5.69 -4.19
CA LEU A 38 -5.75 -5.41 -5.63
C LEU A 38 -4.96 -6.49 -6.38
N ILE A 39 -5.66 -7.31 -7.14
CA ILE A 39 -5.06 -8.37 -7.97
C ILE A 39 -5.30 -8.08 -9.46
N GLY A 40 -4.55 -8.72 -10.34
CA GLY A 40 -4.69 -8.57 -11.80
C GLY A 40 -3.37 -8.72 -12.53
N SER A 41 -3.41 -8.85 -13.84
CA SER A 41 -2.24 -9.02 -14.69
C SER A 41 -1.30 -7.79 -14.65
N SER A 42 -0.06 -7.98 -15.08
CA SER A 42 0.87 -6.85 -15.26
C SER A 42 0.25 -5.83 -16.25
N GLY A 43 0.41 -4.55 -15.95
CA GLY A 43 -0.16 -3.48 -16.77
C GLY A 43 -1.66 -3.21 -16.55
N SER A 44 -2.35 -3.88 -15.63
CA SER A 44 -3.78 -3.62 -15.37
C SER A 44 -4.07 -2.29 -14.64
N GLY A 45 -3.04 -1.57 -14.14
CA GLY A 45 -3.19 -0.28 -13.48
C GLY A 45 -3.03 -0.29 -11.95
N LYS A 46 -2.76 -1.45 -11.30
CA LYS A 46 -2.71 -1.60 -9.83
C LYS A 46 -1.74 -0.63 -9.14
N SER A 47 -0.47 -0.63 -9.53
CA SER A 47 0.54 0.27 -8.94
C SER A 47 0.26 1.74 -9.24
N THR A 48 -0.30 2.04 -10.42
CA THR A 48 -0.75 3.39 -10.77
C THR A 48 -1.90 3.83 -9.85
N LEU A 49 -2.87 2.96 -9.60
CA LEU A 49 -3.95 3.21 -8.67
C LEU A 49 -3.41 3.52 -7.26
N LEU A 50 -2.49 2.68 -6.76
CA LEU A 50 -1.87 2.88 -5.45
C LEU A 50 -1.10 4.21 -5.36
N ARG A 51 -0.35 4.58 -6.41
CA ARG A 51 0.37 5.86 -6.48
C ARG A 51 -0.56 7.07 -6.58
N CYS A 52 -1.67 6.96 -7.29
CA CYS A 52 -2.70 8.00 -7.29
C CYS A 52 -3.35 8.14 -5.92
N THR A 53 -3.59 7.02 -5.23
CA THR A 53 -4.15 7.00 -3.87
C THR A 53 -3.25 7.73 -2.87
N ASN A 54 -1.93 7.55 -2.96
CA ASN A 54 -0.94 8.26 -2.12
C ASN A 54 -0.52 9.63 -2.69
N LEU A 55 -1.20 10.12 -3.73
CA LEU A 55 -0.88 11.39 -4.38
C LEU A 55 0.56 11.49 -4.90
N LEU A 56 1.26 10.37 -5.11
CA LEU A 56 2.56 10.32 -5.80
C LEU A 56 2.39 10.58 -7.28
N GLU A 57 1.22 10.23 -7.83
CA GLU A 57 0.75 10.59 -9.14
C GLU A 57 -0.63 11.25 -9.04
N TYR A 58 -0.98 12.10 -10.01
CA TYR A 58 -2.26 12.79 -9.99
C TYR A 58 -3.16 12.24 -11.10
N SER A 59 -4.40 11.95 -10.73
CA SER A 59 -5.46 11.55 -11.65
C SER A 59 -5.93 12.73 -12.48
N GLN A 60 -6.45 12.48 -13.67
CA GLN A 60 -7.06 13.50 -14.51
C GLN A 60 -8.49 13.86 -14.07
N SER A 61 -9.21 12.90 -13.48
CA SER A 61 -10.54 13.12 -12.88
C SER A 61 -10.80 12.10 -11.76
N GLY A 62 -11.96 12.21 -11.11
CA GLY A 62 -12.33 11.41 -9.95
C GLY A 62 -11.72 11.95 -8.65
N ASP A 63 -12.03 11.34 -7.53
CA ASP A 63 -11.63 11.83 -6.21
C ASP A 63 -10.96 10.77 -5.37
N VAL A 64 -10.00 11.23 -4.56
CA VAL A 64 -9.40 10.49 -3.45
C VAL A 64 -9.86 11.15 -2.17
N LEU A 65 -10.47 10.37 -1.27
CA LEU A 65 -10.89 10.85 0.04
C LEU A 65 -10.11 10.07 1.12
N PHE A 66 -9.58 10.79 2.07
CA PHE A 66 -8.93 10.23 3.25
C PHE A 66 -9.72 10.63 4.50
N GLU A 67 -10.21 9.64 5.27
CA GLU A 67 -11.09 9.83 6.44
C GLU A 67 -12.30 10.76 6.11
N GLY A 68 -12.86 10.63 4.90
CA GLY A 68 -14.00 11.42 4.40
C GLY A 68 -13.64 12.81 3.85
N GLU A 69 -12.38 13.23 3.94
CA GLU A 69 -11.91 14.50 3.38
C GLU A 69 -11.43 14.30 1.94
N ALA A 70 -12.06 14.98 0.98
CA ALA A 70 -11.62 14.98 -0.41
C ALA A 70 -10.37 15.86 -0.60
N ILE A 71 -9.55 15.50 -1.58
CA ILE A 71 -8.41 16.33 -1.99
C ILE A 71 -8.91 17.60 -2.65
N ASP A 72 -8.35 18.73 -2.25
CA ASP A 72 -8.55 19.99 -2.93
C ASP A 72 -7.74 20.02 -4.23
N TRP A 73 -8.41 19.99 -5.35
CA TRP A 73 -7.77 20.01 -6.65
C TRP A 73 -7.81 21.40 -7.30
N LYS A 74 -6.77 21.72 -8.08
CA LYS A 74 -6.73 22.85 -9.02
C LYS A 74 -6.28 22.37 -10.41
N GLY A 75 -6.73 23.09 -11.45
CA GLY A 75 -6.54 22.67 -12.84
C GLY A 75 -7.44 21.50 -13.23
N GLU A 76 -7.39 21.10 -14.48
CA GLU A 76 -8.22 20.03 -15.05
C GLU A 76 -7.36 19.11 -15.94
N GLY A 77 -7.81 17.87 -16.14
CA GLY A 77 -7.12 16.90 -17.00
C GLY A 77 -5.66 16.75 -16.62
N HIS A 78 -4.75 16.88 -17.57
CA HIS A 78 -3.29 16.70 -17.35
C HIS A 78 -2.64 17.81 -16.51
N THR A 79 -3.31 18.93 -16.29
CA THR A 79 -2.83 20.02 -15.43
C THR A 79 -3.32 19.92 -14.01
N ARG A 80 -4.17 18.92 -13.70
CA ARG A 80 -4.75 18.70 -12.39
C ARG A 80 -3.68 18.36 -11.37
N GLN A 81 -3.69 19.09 -10.26
CA GLN A 81 -2.76 18.89 -9.15
C GLN A 81 -3.42 19.34 -7.84
N PRO A 82 -2.97 18.83 -6.69
CA PRO A 82 -3.48 19.30 -5.41
C PRO A 82 -3.29 20.81 -5.24
N ALA A 83 -4.33 21.48 -4.74
CA ALA A 83 -4.31 22.93 -4.50
C ALA A 83 -3.57 23.27 -3.20
N ASN A 84 -3.55 22.34 -2.22
CA ASN A 84 -3.04 22.54 -0.88
C ASN A 84 -1.90 21.57 -0.55
N ALA A 85 -0.67 22.06 -0.53
CA ALA A 85 0.51 21.24 -0.21
C ALA A 85 0.51 20.72 1.25
N ALA A 86 -0.07 21.49 2.20
CA ALA A 86 -0.16 21.05 3.59
C ALA A 86 -1.14 19.88 3.73
N GLN A 87 -2.26 19.87 2.97
CA GLN A 87 -3.18 18.73 2.91
C GLN A 87 -2.46 17.48 2.39
N VAL A 88 -1.69 17.59 1.31
CA VAL A 88 -0.90 16.47 0.75
C VAL A 88 0.08 15.92 1.78
N THR A 89 0.81 16.81 2.47
CA THR A 89 1.76 16.38 3.51
C THR A 89 1.04 15.64 4.62
N ARG A 90 -0.06 16.19 5.14
CA ARG A 90 -0.86 15.56 6.20
C ARG A 90 -1.40 14.19 5.77
N ILE A 91 -1.91 14.05 4.55
CA ILE A 91 -2.40 12.77 4.05
C ILE A 91 -1.26 11.77 3.94
N ARG A 92 -0.13 12.13 3.33
CA ARG A 92 1.02 11.23 3.18
C ARG A 92 1.65 10.80 4.51
N THR A 93 1.55 11.60 5.56
CA THR A 93 2.01 11.20 6.89
C THR A 93 1.09 10.16 7.54
N ASN A 94 -0.18 10.15 7.18
CA ASN A 94 -1.19 9.22 7.69
C ASN A 94 -1.46 8.03 6.75
N LEU A 95 -0.96 8.09 5.52
CA LEU A 95 -1.10 7.06 4.49
C LEU A 95 0.29 6.64 4.01
N SER A 96 0.95 5.78 4.78
CA SER A 96 2.31 5.34 4.47
C SER A 96 2.32 4.31 3.35
N MET A 97 3.37 4.33 2.53
CA MET A 97 3.53 3.41 1.40
C MET A 97 4.82 2.59 1.51
N VAL A 98 4.68 1.29 1.30
CA VAL A 98 5.78 0.33 1.14
C VAL A 98 5.86 -0.04 -0.32
N PHE A 99 7.04 0.09 -0.91
CA PHE A 99 7.29 -0.12 -2.34
C PHE A 99 7.86 -1.52 -2.60
N GLN A 100 7.70 -2.00 -3.81
CA GLN A 100 8.32 -3.22 -4.32
C GLN A 100 9.85 -3.19 -4.20
N GLN A 101 10.46 -2.04 -4.52
CA GLN A 101 11.89 -1.79 -4.36
C GLN A 101 12.10 -1.12 -2.99
N PHE A 102 12.38 -1.80 -1.99
CA PHE A 102 12.54 -1.42 -0.57
C PHE A 102 12.80 0.07 -0.28
N ASN A 103 13.52 0.77 -1.15
CA ASN A 103 13.81 2.20 -1.12
C ASN A 103 14.43 2.67 0.22
N LEU A 104 15.28 1.84 0.82
CA LEU A 104 16.04 2.24 1.99
C LEU A 104 17.15 3.22 1.57
N TRP A 105 17.39 4.23 2.38
CA TRP A 105 18.51 5.16 2.20
C TRP A 105 19.82 4.45 2.53
N SER A 106 20.65 4.21 1.52
CA SER A 106 21.91 3.45 1.63
C SER A 106 22.96 4.11 2.52
N HIS A 107 22.85 5.42 2.75
CA HIS A 107 23.74 6.23 3.59
C HIS A 107 23.27 6.35 5.05
N LEU A 108 22.21 5.63 5.43
CA LEU A 108 21.68 5.57 6.79
C LEU A 108 21.66 4.14 7.28
N SER A 109 21.92 3.91 8.59
CA SER A 109 21.68 2.60 9.20
C SER A 109 20.20 2.23 9.17
N VAL A 110 19.88 0.97 9.44
CA VAL A 110 18.49 0.46 9.49
C VAL A 110 17.66 1.28 10.49
N LEU A 111 18.17 1.49 11.70
CA LEU A 111 17.50 2.30 12.70
C LEU A 111 17.25 3.73 12.22
N ARG A 112 18.26 4.37 11.63
CA ARG A 112 18.13 5.73 11.09
C ARG A 112 17.13 5.81 9.94
N ASN A 113 17.06 4.79 9.08
CA ASN A 113 16.02 4.71 8.05
C ASN A 113 14.61 4.73 8.64
N VAL A 114 14.39 4.09 9.77
CA VAL A 114 13.08 4.02 10.43
C VAL A 114 12.76 5.34 11.16
N MET A 115 13.75 5.98 11.76
CA MET A 115 13.60 7.22 12.55
C MET A 115 13.45 8.48 11.69
N GLU A 116 13.99 8.50 10.48
CA GLU A 116 14.19 9.72 9.70
C GLU A 116 12.90 10.53 9.51
N ALA A 117 11.84 9.90 9.03
CA ALA A 117 10.60 10.61 8.74
C ALA A 117 9.84 11.08 10.00
N PRO A 118 9.68 10.28 11.07
CA PRO A 118 9.07 10.76 12.32
C PRO A 118 9.80 11.97 12.93
N VAL A 119 11.14 11.99 12.88
CA VAL A 119 11.93 13.10 13.43
C VAL A 119 11.88 14.32 12.51
N THR A 120 12.11 14.14 11.20
CA THR A 120 12.26 15.26 10.28
C THR A 120 10.92 15.85 9.81
N VAL A 121 9.90 15.01 9.58
CA VAL A 121 8.58 15.43 9.08
C VAL A 121 7.62 15.73 10.22
N LEU A 122 7.47 14.81 11.18
CA LEU A 122 6.54 14.97 12.31
C LEU A 122 7.14 15.80 13.47
N LYS A 123 8.44 16.10 13.43
CA LYS A 123 9.14 16.88 14.46
C LYS A 123 9.05 16.25 15.86
N ARG A 124 8.96 14.93 15.93
CA ARG A 124 8.90 14.19 17.19
C ARG A 124 10.27 14.15 17.87
N ASP A 125 10.27 13.94 19.19
CA ASP A 125 11.50 13.81 19.95
C ASP A 125 12.34 12.62 19.47
N PRO A 126 13.63 12.81 19.16
CA PRO A 126 14.47 11.74 18.64
C PRO A 126 14.63 10.55 19.59
N GLY A 127 14.62 10.77 20.92
CA GLY A 127 14.74 9.70 21.91
C GLY A 127 13.50 8.82 21.94
N GLU A 128 12.31 9.43 21.97
CA GLU A 128 11.03 8.69 21.88
C GLU A 128 10.90 7.92 20.56
N VAL A 129 11.33 8.55 19.45
CA VAL A 129 11.30 7.90 18.13
C VAL A 129 12.28 6.74 18.07
N GLU A 130 13.45 6.84 18.70
CA GLU A 130 14.42 5.74 18.73
C GLU A 130 13.86 4.51 19.47
N GLU A 131 13.25 4.70 20.62
CA GLU A 131 12.59 3.60 21.36
C GLU A 131 11.50 2.93 20.51
N GLN A 132 10.66 3.72 19.88
CA GLN A 132 9.60 3.24 19.02
C GLN A 132 10.14 2.53 17.77
N ALA A 133 11.18 3.08 17.12
CA ALA A 133 11.80 2.48 15.96
C ALA A 133 12.42 1.10 16.28
N ARG A 134 13.09 0.98 17.44
CA ARG A 134 13.63 -0.30 17.94
C ARG A 134 12.49 -1.31 18.21
N ALA A 135 11.38 -0.87 18.76
CA ALA A 135 10.21 -1.72 18.97
C ALA A 135 9.63 -2.22 17.64
N TYR A 136 9.47 -1.37 16.62
CA TYR A 136 9.01 -1.80 15.30
C TYR A 136 10.01 -2.70 14.58
N LEU A 137 11.33 -2.43 14.68
CA LEU A 137 12.35 -3.31 14.14
C LEU A 137 12.33 -4.69 14.81
N SER A 138 12.17 -4.74 16.13
CA SER A 138 12.00 -6.01 16.86
C SER A 138 10.73 -6.75 16.43
N LYS A 139 9.63 -6.04 16.23
CA LYS A 139 8.35 -6.59 15.75
C LYS A 139 8.47 -7.25 14.39
N VAL A 140 9.28 -6.70 13.48
CA VAL A 140 9.52 -7.31 12.17
C VAL A 140 10.74 -8.27 12.16
N GLY A 141 11.26 -8.64 13.34
CA GLY A 141 12.36 -9.59 13.49
C GLY A 141 13.74 -9.03 13.08
N LEU A 142 13.96 -7.73 13.26
CA LEU A 142 15.21 -7.02 12.94
C LEU A 142 15.81 -6.28 14.14
N GLY A 143 15.48 -6.68 15.38
CA GLY A 143 15.97 -6.01 16.58
C GLY A 143 17.48 -6.04 16.74
N ASP A 144 18.15 -7.10 16.23
CA ASP A 144 19.60 -7.26 16.19
C ASP A 144 20.30 -6.54 15.03
N LYS A 145 19.52 -5.95 14.09
CA LYS A 145 20.00 -5.29 12.88
C LYS A 145 19.90 -3.77 12.89
N CYS A 146 19.64 -3.16 14.03
CA CYS A 146 19.45 -1.73 14.14
C CYS A 146 20.62 -0.90 13.58
N ASP A 147 21.85 -1.33 13.84
CA ASP A 147 23.07 -0.63 13.44
C ASP A 147 23.62 -1.09 12.08
N ALA A 148 23.01 -2.12 11.47
CA ALA A 148 23.39 -2.61 10.15
C ALA A 148 23.06 -1.57 9.06
N TRP A 149 23.76 -1.67 7.93
CA TRP A 149 23.48 -0.89 6.73
C TRP A 149 22.58 -1.67 5.76
N PRO A 150 21.79 -1.00 4.91
CA PRO A 150 20.94 -1.68 3.94
C PRO A 150 21.67 -2.71 3.07
N SER A 151 22.93 -2.49 2.73
CA SER A 151 23.75 -3.40 1.93
C SER A 151 24.13 -4.69 2.66
N GLU A 152 23.98 -4.75 3.98
CA GLU A 152 24.27 -5.92 4.82
C GLU A 152 23.03 -6.78 5.06
N LEU A 153 21.87 -6.35 4.52
CA LEU A 153 20.59 -7.03 4.68
C LEU A 153 20.21 -7.84 3.45
N SER A 154 19.60 -9.02 3.67
CA SER A 154 18.90 -9.74 2.61
C SER A 154 17.71 -8.92 2.08
N GLY A 155 17.20 -9.27 0.89
CA GLY A 155 16.01 -8.61 0.33
C GLY A 155 14.80 -8.63 1.27
N GLY A 156 14.50 -9.79 1.89
CA GLY A 156 13.43 -9.92 2.87
C GLY A 156 13.65 -9.07 4.12
N GLN A 157 14.90 -8.96 4.60
CA GLN A 157 15.25 -8.06 5.70
C GLN A 157 15.08 -6.59 5.31
N GLN A 158 15.48 -6.20 4.11
CA GLN A 158 15.28 -4.83 3.61
C GLN A 158 13.79 -4.50 3.50
N GLN A 159 12.95 -5.42 3.03
CA GLN A 159 11.51 -5.22 2.95
C GLN A 159 10.87 -5.09 4.34
N ARG A 160 11.27 -5.93 5.29
CA ARG A 160 10.80 -5.83 6.67
C ARG A 160 11.23 -4.51 7.33
N ALA A 161 12.43 -4.02 7.03
CA ALA A 161 12.88 -2.69 7.49
C ALA A 161 12.06 -1.57 6.84
N ALA A 162 11.68 -1.67 5.56
CA ALA A 162 10.80 -0.72 4.89
C ALA A 162 9.38 -0.72 5.50
N ILE A 163 8.86 -1.89 5.91
CA ILE A 163 7.60 -1.99 6.65
C ILE A 163 7.73 -1.32 8.02
N ALA A 164 8.80 -1.58 8.78
CA ALA A 164 9.04 -0.93 10.08
C ALA A 164 9.13 0.60 9.94
N ARG A 165 9.80 1.10 8.88
CA ARG A 165 9.85 2.52 8.54
C ARG A 165 8.46 3.12 8.31
N ALA A 166 7.61 2.43 7.57
CA ALA A 166 6.23 2.86 7.32
C ALA A 166 5.41 2.88 8.63
N LEU A 167 5.56 1.85 9.47
CA LEU A 167 4.85 1.72 10.75
C LEU A 167 5.28 2.78 11.78
N CYS A 168 6.53 3.22 11.78
CA CYS A 168 7.05 4.21 12.71
C CYS A 168 6.42 5.61 12.51
N MET A 169 5.81 5.86 11.36
CA MET A 169 4.96 7.03 11.12
C MET A 169 3.61 6.95 11.83
N GLU A 170 3.24 5.79 12.38
CA GLU A 170 1.92 5.50 12.99
C GLU A 170 0.74 5.85 12.06
N PRO A 171 0.78 5.35 10.81
CA PRO A 171 -0.20 5.73 9.81
C PRO A 171 -1.59 5.18 10.13
N ARG A 172 -2.64 5.83 9.62
CA ARG A 172 -4.03 5.37 9.64
C ARG A 172 -4.28 4.24 8.66
N ALA A 173 -3.55 4.24 7.54
CA ALA A 173 -3.60 3.16 6.57
C ALA A 173 -2.24 2.94 5.91
N LEU A 174 -1.99 1.70 5.46
CA LEU A 174 -0.78 1.28 4.77
C LEU A 174 -1.12 0.91 3.32
N LEU A 175 -0.32 1.38 2.39
CA LEU A 175 -0.33 0.97 0.99
C LEU A 175 0.88 0.09 0.73
N LEU A 176 0.68 -1.14 0.26
CA LEU A 176 1.77 -2.07 -0.05
C LEU A 176 1.75 -2.39 -1.55
N ASP A 177 2.79 -1.97 -2.26
CA ASP A 177 2.94 -2.20 -3.72
C ASP A 177 3.85 -3.40 -3.94
N GLU A 178 3.26 -4.57 -4.21
CA GLU A 178 3.94 -5.85 -4.47
C GLU A 178 5.04 -6.17 -3.43
N PRO A 179 4.69 -6.26 -2.14
CA PRO A 179 5.69 -6.30 -1.06
C PRO A 179 6.58 -7.54 -1.04
N THR A 180 6.26 -8.57 -1.82
CA THR A 180 7.00 -9.85 -1.86
C THR A 180 7.64 -10.16 -3.21
N SER A 181 7.26 -9.46 -4.29
CA SER A 181 7.61 -9.83 -5.67
C SER A 181 9.10 -9.76 -6.02
N ALA A 182 9.91 -9.04 -5.24
CA ALA A 182 11.36 -8.93 -5.42
C ALA A 182 12.16 -9.92 -4.53
N LEU A 183 11.49 -10.91 -3.92
CA LEU A 183 12.06 -11.81 -2.93
C LEU A 183 12.09 -13.26 -3.41
N ASP A 184 13.10 -14.00 -2.95
CA ASP A 184 13.11 -15.45 -3.06
C ASP A 184 12.01 -16.07 -2.19
N PRO A 185 11.46 -17.25 -2.54
CA PRO A 185 10.32 -17.86 -1.86
C PRO A 185 10.48 -18.07 -0.34
N GLU A 186 11.70 -18.32 0.15
CA GLU A 186 11.97 -18.45 1.59
C GLU A 186 11.84 -17.11 2.31
N LEU A 187 12.37 -16.04 1.71
CA LEU A 187 12.34 -14.68 2.26
C LEU A 187 10.94 -14.05 2.15
N GLU A 188 10.18 -14.44 1.13
CA GLU A 188 8.78 -14.03 0.95
C GLU A 188 7.92 -14.39 2.16
N GLN A 189 8.06 -15.63 2.68
CA GLN A 189 7.27 -16.10 3.82
C GLN A 189 7.46 -15.25 5.08
N GLU A 190 8.66 -14.71 5.29
CA GLU A 190 8.94 -13.84 6.44
C GLU A 190 8.17 -12.51 6.34
N VAL A 191 8.11 -11.93 5.14
CA VAL A 191 7.35 -10.69 4.87
C VAL A 191 5.84 -10.95 4.94
N VAL A 192 5.38 -12.07 4.38
CA VAL A 192 3.96 -12.51 4.45
C VAL A 192 3.49 -12.62 5.90
N ARG A 193 4.31 -13.22 6.79
CA ARG A 193 3.98 -13.31 8.23
C ARG A 193 3.80 -11.93 8.86
N VAL A 194 4.69 -10.99 8.57
CA VAL A 194 4.56 -9.61 9.08
C VAL A 194 3.25 -8.98 8.59
N ILE A 195 2.89 -9.13 7.31
CA ILE A 195 1.63 -8.59 6.78
C ILE A 195 0.41 -9.25 7.44
N GLN A 196 0.45 -10.58 7.64
CA GLN A 196 -0.61 -11.30 8.34
C GLN A 196 -0.79 -10.82 9.80
N ASP A 197 0.32 -10.56 10.50
CA ASP A 197 0.26 -10.05 11.87
C ASP A 197 -0.34 -8.63 11.90
N LEU A 198 0.01 -7.76 10.95
CA LEU A 198 -0.58 -6.43 10.82
C LEU A 198 -2.09 -6.49 10.52
N ALA A 199 -2.53 -7.43 9.69
CA ALA A 199 -3.95 -7.67 9.42
C ALA A 199 -4.70 -8.10 10.70
N ARG A 200 -4.13 -9.05 11.47
CA ARG A 200 -4.70 -9.49 12.75
C ARG A 200 -4.77 -8.38 13.81
N GLU A 201 -3.89 -7.40 13.74
CA GLU A 201 -3.92 -6.21 14.60
C GLU A 201 -4.98 -5.19 14.19
N GLY A 202 -5.72 -5.43 13.12
CA GLY A 202 -6.75 -4.53 12.61
C GLY A 202 -6.17 -3.30 11.90
N ARG A 203 -4.99 -3.40 11.30
CA ARG A 203 -4.43 -2.32 10.48
C ARG A 203 -5.17 -2.21 9.16
N THR A 204 -5.58 -1.00 8.80
CA THR A 204 -6.14 -0.74 7.47
C THR A 204 -5.05 -0.84 6.42
N MET A 205 -5.25 -1.67 5.40
CA MET A 205 -4.24 -1.89 4.36
C MET A 205 -4.88 -1.96 2.97
N VAL A 206 -4.18 -1.43 1.97
CA VAL A 206 -4.44 -1.70 0.55
C VAL A 206 -3.19 -2.36 -0.03
N ILE A 207 -3.32 -3.58 -0.51
CA ILE A 207 -2.20 -4.44 -0.94
C ILE A 207 -2.33 -4.73 -2.43
N VAL A 208 -1.36 -4.33 -3.23
CA VAL A 208 -1.17 -4.85 -4.59
C VAL A 208 -0.32 -6.10 -4.48
N THR A 209 -0.81 -7.23 -4.97
CA THR A 209 -0.07 -8.49 -4.89
C THR A 209 -0.37 -9.43 -6.06
N HIS A 210 0.62 -10.26 -6.38
CA HIS A 210 0.50 -11.43 -7.25
C HIS A 210 0.40 -12.73 -6.44
N ASP A 211 0.56 -12.68 -5.13
CA ASP A 211 0.37 -13.82 -4.24
C ASP A 211 -1.12 -13.97 -3.90
N MET A 212 -1.78 -14.91 -4.59
CA MET A 212 -3.20 -15.21 -4.38
C MET A 212 -3.46 -15.82 -3.01
N LYS A 213 -2.48 -16.50 -2.43
CA LYS A 213 -2.60 -17.06 -1.07
C LYS A 213 -2.61 -15.94 -0.05
N LEU A 214 -1.67 -15.00 -0.14
CA LEU A 214 -1.67 -13.81 0.71
C LEU A 214 -2.99 -13.05 0.58
N ALA A 215 -3.43 -12.74 -0.65
CA ALA A 215 -4.69 -12.04 -0.87
C ALA A 215 -5.89 -12.77 -0.26
N ARG A 216 -5.93 -14.10 -0.32
CA ARG A 216 -7.00 -14.91 0.28
C ARG A 216 -6.94 -14.90 1.82
N ASP A 217 -5.74 -15.01 2.38
CA ASP A 217 -5.54 -15.23 3.82
C ASP A 217 -5.72 -13.96 4.66
N VAL A 218 -5.49 -12.78 4.08
CA VAL A 218 -5.47 -11.52 4.85
C VAL A 218 -6.57 -10.53 4.50
N SER A 219 -7.25 -10.67 3.33
CA SER A 219 -8.14 -9.63 2.85
C SER A 219 -9.57 -9.81 3.35
N ASP A 220 -10.21 -8.69 3.67
CA ASP A 220 -11.66 -8.61 3.84
C ASP A 220 -12.36 -8.44 2.49
N HIS A 221 -11.66 -7.80 1.54
CA HIS A 221 -12.16 -7.54 0.19
C HIS A 221 -11.05 -7.67 -0.84
N VAL A 222 -11.35 -8.29 -1.98
CA VAL A 222 -10.42 -8.43 -3.10
C VAL A 222 -11.02 -7.80 -4.34
N ILE A 223 -10.22 -7.03 -5.06
CA ILE A 223 -10.57 -6.34 -6.29
C ILE A 223 -9.71 -6.89 -7.42
N PHE A 224 -10.33 -7.45 -8.44
CA PHE A 224 -9.67 -7.85 -9.67
C PHE A 224 -9.71 -6.71 -10.68
N LEU A 225 -8.53 -6.13 -10.95
CA LEU A 225 -8.36 -5.04 -11.91
C LEU A 225 -7.93 -5.59 -13.28
N HIS A 226 -8.65 -5.22 -14.32
CA HIS A 226 -8.33 -5.60 -15.71
C HIS A 226 -8.48 -4.38 -16.63
N GLN A 227 -7.43 -4.04 -17.39
CA GLN A 227 -7.43 -2.91 -18.33
C GLN A 227 -7.97 -1.59 -17.74
N GLY A 228 -7.55 -1.28 -16.52
CA GLY A 228 -7.94 -0.05 -15.85
C GLY A 228 -9.35 -0.04 -15.25
N LEU A 229 -10.08 -1.15 -15.30
CA LEU A 229 -11.44 -1.29 -14.76
C LEU A 229 -11.46 -2.32 -13.64
N ILE A 230 -12.38 -2.16 -12.69
CA ILE A 230 -12.73 -3.23 -11.76
C ILE A 230 -13.61 -4.22 -12.51
N GLU A 231 -13.06 -5.36 -12.84
CA GLU A 231 -13.73 -6.44 -13.56
C GLU A 231 -14.62 -7.26 -12.61
N GLU A 232 -14.12 -7.57 -11.43
CA GLU A 232 -14.86 -8.27 -10.39
C GLU A 232 -14.28 -7.91 -9.01
N GLU A 233 -15.13 -7.83 -7.99
CA GLU A 233 -14.74 -7.61 -6.62
C GLU A 233 -15.62 -8.37 -5.64
N GLY A 234 -15.11 -8.64 -4.44
CA GLY A 234 -15.89 -9.32 -3.40
C GLY A 234 -15.04 -9.89 -2.28
N ALA A 235 -15.69 -10.62 -1.38
CA ALA A 235 -14.99 -11.36 -0.33
C ALA A 235 -14.09 -12.44 -0.95
N PRO A 236 -12.90 -12.71 -0.36
CA PRO A 236 -11.92 -13.66 -0.90
C PRO A 236 -12.51 -15.02 -1.24
N ASP A 237 -13.27 -15.62 -0.34
CA ASP A 237 -13.84 -16.96 -0.54
C ASP A 237 -14.77 -17.01 -1.76
N THR A 238 -15.54 -15.95 -1.98
CA THR A 238 -16.44 -15.86 -3.13
C THR A 238 -15.66 -15.65 -4.41
N LEU A 239 -14.73 -14.68 -4.40
CA LEU A 239 -13.99 -14.29 -5.60
C LEU A 239 -13.04 -15.40 -6.08
N PHE A 240 -12.36 -16.07 -5.18
CA PHE A 240 -11.45 -17.18 -5.53
C PHE A 240 -12.17 -18.52 -5.68
N GLY A 241 -13.28 -18.76 -4.97
CA GLY A 241 -14.00 -20.05 -4.99
C GLY A 241 -15.03 -20.16 -6.10
N ALA A 242 -15.68 -19.05 -6.49
CA ALA A 242 -16.72 -19.01 -7.48
C ALA A 242 -16.66 -17.75 -8.36
N PRO A 243 -15.55 -17.52 -9.10
CA PRO A 243 -15.39 -16.32 -9.92
C PRO A 243 -16.45 -16.27 -11.01
N LYS A 244 -17.10 -15.12 -11.16
CA LYS A 244 -18.17 -14.87 -12.15
C LYS A 244 -17.58 -14.47 -13.51
N SER A 245 -16.58 -13.59 -13.50
CA SER A 245 -15.90 -13.12 -14.70
C SER A 245 -15.09 -14.23 -15.35
N GLU A 246 -15.22 -14.39 -16.66
CA GLU A 246 -14.38 -15.31 -17.42
C GLU A 246 -12.90 -14.89 -17.39
N ARG A 247 -12.64 -13.59 -17.38
CA ARG A 247 -11.28 -13.03 -17.28
C ARG A 247 -10.63 -13.38 -15.95
N LEU A 248 -11.38 -13.30 -14.84
CA LEU A 248 -10.86 -13.70 -13.53
C LEU A 248 -10.57 -15.20 -13.51
N ARG A 249 -11.44 -16.05 -14.05
CA ARG A 249 -11.20 -17.52 -14.16
C ARG A 249 -9.90 -17.82 -14.92
N GLN A 250 -9.71 -17.17 -16.07
CA GLN A 250 -8.49 -17.31 -16.89
C GLN A 250 -7.25 -16.86 -16.12
N PHE A 251 -7.33 -15.70 -15.44
CA PHE A 251 -6.24 -15.17 -14.62
C PHE A 251 -5.86 -16.13 -13.50
N LEU A 252 -6.82 -16.61 -12.72
CA LEU A 252 -6.58 -17.55 -11.61
C LEU A 252 -6.00 -18.87 -12.09
N SER A 253 -6.47 -19.39 -13.24
CA SER A 253 -5.91 -20.61 -13.83
C SER A 253 -4.46 -20.44 -14.29
N ALA A 254 -4.09 -19.27 -14.80
CA ALA A 254 -2.72 -18.98 -15.22
C ALA A 254 -1.74 -18.80 -14.04
N VAL A 255 -2.22 -18.33 -12.89
CA VAL A 255 -1.40 -18.15 -11.67
C VAL A 255 -1.25 -19.46 -10.88
N ALA A 256 -2.20 -20.40 -11.04
CA ALA A 256 -2.17 -21.70 -10.38
C ALA A 256 -1.32 -22.74 -11.11
N ALA A 257 -0.89 -22.48 -12.35
CA ALA A 257 -0.06 -23.35 -13.20
C ALA A 257 1.42 -23.09 -12.99
#